data_ad9bcd3d3bc3957832b12871ce658eb2
#
_entry.id   ad9bcd3d3bc3957832b12871ce658eb2
#
_cell.length_a   1.000
_cell.length_b   1.000
_cell.length_c   1.000
_cell.angle_alpha   90.00
_cell.angle_beta   90.00
_cell.angle_gamma   90.00
#
_symmetry.space_group_name_H-M   'P 1'
#
loop_
_entity.id
_entity.type
_entity.pdbx_description
1 polymer ?
#
loop_
_entity_poly.entity_id
_entity_poly.type
_entity_poly.pdbx_seq_one_letter_code
_entity_poly.pdbx_strand_id
1 'polypeptide(L)'
;MTTRNFRVNNGISVGDIVIDASANTITGLTTSAPSADGDVANKKYVDDSLGALSSTTLTSADTNSTYTVSNTNQVAVVNTATQLTITEGLVRIHGNLTVDGTRTELNTTTLTVEDNMIEVNRNVSSAAGMPNYSGLKANRGDSETATEEDLFWVWDETFADDGTTIYGNAGGAWTAYRSNDDLSNKDLADIRANVVHAISTSAQYADVAERFEADAPMTAGAVVEVGGTAEITESTTDLSENVFGVISDMPAYAMNAAAGNNQSHPYVAMTGRTPVRVTGAVTKGQRLVTSSVKGCARAVAAGESISPFHVIGRALESNTDEGIKLVNCAVRTNN
;
A
#
# COMPACT_ATOMS: atom_id res chain seq x y z
N MET A 1 34.97 -75.26 -20.29
CA MET A 1 36.26 -75.27 -19.58
C MET A 1 35.96 -74.87 -18.16
N THR A 2 36.25 -75.73 -17.18
CA THR A 2 36.13 -75.44 -15.73
C THR A 2 37.30 -74.59 -15.35
N THR A 3 37.07 -73.34 -15.00
CA THR A 3 38.11 -72.48 -14.42
C THR A 3 38.57 -73.04 -13.06
N ARG A 4 39.82 -73.44 -12.96
CA ARG A 4 40.40 -73.85 -11.69
C ARG A 4 40.96 -72.60 -11.02
N ASN A 5 40.47 -72.26 -9.84
CA ASN A 5 41.02 -71.21 -9.02
C ASN A 5 42.34 -71.67 -8.40
N PHE A 6 43.40 -70.94 -8.61
CA PHE A 6 44.68 -71.12 -7.94
C PHE A 6 44.59 -70.45 -6.55
N ARG A 7 44.87 -71.29 -5.50
CA ARG A 7 44.81 -70.79 -4.12
C ARG A 7 46.24 -70.64 -3.57
N VAL A 8 46.55 -69.38 -3.24
CA VAL A 8 47.87 -69.06 -2.57
C VAL A 8 47.56 -68.66 -1.15
N ASN A 9 48.22 -69.37 -0.14
CA ASN A 9 47.93 -69.15 1.27
C ASN A 9 48.71 -67.95 1.87
N ASN A 10 49.84 -67.59 1.29
CA ASN A 10 50.75 -66.57 1.88
C ASN A 10 50.99 -65.35 1.00
N GLY A 11 50.32 -65.28 -0.13
CA GLY A 11 50.48 -64.17 -1.06
C GLY A 11 51.21 -64.57 -2.36
N ILE A 12 51.21 -63.61 -3.33
CA ILE A 12 51.89 -63.78 -4.63
C ILE A 12 52.63 -62.47 -4.95
N SER A 13 53.82 -62.62 -5.50
CA SER A 13 54.64 -61.51 -5.95
C SER A 13 54.95 -61.66 -7.44
N VAL A 14 54.73 -60.67 -8.19
CA VAL A 14 55.06 -60.59 -9.64
C VAL A 14 55.78 -59.25 -9.87
N GLY A 15 57.13 -59.31 -9.98
CA GLY A 15 57.90 -58.06 -10.00
C GLY A 15 57.74 -57.32 -8.68
N ASP A 16 57.44 -56.04 -8.75
CA ASP A 16 57.24 -55.16 -7.58
C ASP A 16 55.79 -55.25 -7.02
N ILE A 17 54.88 -55.94 -7.68
CA ILE A 17 53.53 -56.10 -7.21
C ILE A 17 53.47 -57.29 -6.24
N VAL A 18 53.06 -57.03 -5.00
CA VAL A 18 52.88 -58.00 -3.95
C VAL A 18 51.39 -58.02 -3.53
N ILE A 19 50.78 -59.20 -3.62
CA ILE A 19 49.49 -59.50 -3.02
C ILE A 19 49.74 -60.26 -1.69
N ASP A 20 49.52 -59.53 -0.59
CA ASP A 20 49.73 -60.13 0.76
C ASP A 20 48.40 -60.56 1.36
N ALA A 21 48.13 -61.81 1.41
CA ALA A 21 46.91 -62.38 1.95
C ALA A 21 46.79 -62.21 3.47
N SER A 22 47.92 -62.09 4.21
CA SER A 22 47.89 -61.89 5.67
C SER A 22 47.57 -60.43 6.04
N ALA A 23 48.06 -59.48 5.24
CA ALA A 23 47.80 -58.08 5.43
C ALA A 23 46.56 -57.57 4.66
N ASN A 24 45.96 -58.41 3.79
CA ASN A 24 44.89 -58.03 2.86
C ASN A 24 45.24 -56.79 1.98
N THR A 25 46.48 -56.76 1.49
CA THR A 25 46.97 -55.62 0.70
C THR A 25 47.49 -56.05 -0.65
N ILE A 26 47.44 -55.13 -1.61
CA ILE A 26 48.14 -55.17 -2.89
C ILE A 26 49.08 -53.96 -2.92
N THR A 27 50.37 -54.16 -2.99
CA THR A 27 51.40 -53.14 -3.01
C THR A 27 52.25 -53.22 -4.28
N GLY A 28 53.09 -52.25 -4.53
CA GLY A 28 53.95 -52.18 -5.72
C GLY A 28 53.22 -51.69 -6.97
N LEU A 29 51.98 -51.24 -6.87
CA LEU A 29 51.26 -50.58 -7.98
C LEU A 29 51.93 -49.21 -8.27
N THR A 30 52.09 -48.89 -9.53
CA THR A 30 52.60 -47.57 -9.94
C THR A 30 51.80 -46.43 -9.40
N THR A 31 52.47 -45.32 -9.09
CA THR A 31 51.82 -44.05 -8.70
C THR A 31 51.45 -43.20 -9.90
N SER A 32 51.80 -43.60 -11.10
CA SER A 32 51.45 -42.91 -12.34
C SER A 32 49.97 -42.99 -12.61
N ALA A 33 49.44 -42.02 -13.35
CA ALA A 33 48.03 -42.03 -13.78
C ALA A 33 47.74 -43.32 -14.58
N PRO A 34 46.61 -43.99 -14.35
CA PRO A 34 46.12 -45.03 -15.24
C PRO A 34 46.02 -44.50 -16.69
N SER A 35 46.45 -45.29 -17.63
CA SER A 35 46.50 -44.89 -19.04
C SER A 35 45.40 -45.51 -19.90
N ALA A 36 44.70 -46.50 -19.37
CA ALA A 36 43.57 -47.18 -19.98
C ALA A 36 42.49 -47.58 -18.97
N ASP A 37 41.27 -47.77 -19.43
CA ASP A 37 40.09 -48.10 -18.60
C ASP A 37 40.27 -49.39 -17.76
N GLY A 38 41.18 -50.25 -18.16
CA GLY A 38 41.48 -51.49 -17.47
C GLY A 38 42.59 -51.38 -16.42
N ASP A 39 43.23 -50.25 -16.29
CA ASP A 39 44.37 -50.07 -15.39
C ASP A 39 43.90 -49.94 -13.94
N VAL A 40 44.69 -50.48 -13.00
CA VAL A 40 44.40 -50.39 -11.56
C VAL A 40 45.05 -49.13 -10.98
N ALA A 41 44.22 -48.27 -10.46
CA ALA A 41 44.65 -47.09 -9.71
C ALA A 41 45.09 -47.48 -8.31
N ASN A 42 46.26 -47.02 -7.86
CA ASN A 42 46.65 -47.18 -6.45
C ASN A 42 46.01 -46.13 -5.56
N LYS A 43 46.05 -46.38 -4.24
CA LYS A 43 45.48 -45.44 -3.25
C LYS A 43 46.04 -44.02 -3.39
N LYS A 44 47.39 -43.93 -3.58
CA LYS A 44 48.00 -42.59 -3.68
C LYS A 44 47.51 -41.81 -4.88
N TYR A 45 47.36 -42.46 -6.06
CA TYR A 45 46.78 -41.79 -7.24
C TYR A 45 45.34 -41.33 -6.98
N VAL A 46 44.51 -42.17 -6.35
CA VAL A 46 43.15 -41.84 -5.99
C VAL A 46 43.09 -40.69 -4.97
N ASP A 47 43.93 -40.78 -3.91
CA ASP A 47 43.98 -39.72 -2.89
C ASP A 47 44.48 -38.38 -3.48
N ASP A 48 45.53 -38.43 -4.32
CA ASP A 48 46.04 -37.22 -4.98
C ASP A 48 45.01 -36.63 -5.92
N SER A 49 44.27 -37.47 -6.67
CA SER A 49 43.19 -37.03 -7.58
C SER A 49 42.00 -36.51 -6.79
N LEU A 50 41.60 -37.11 -5.68
CA LEU A 50 40.56 -36.60 -4.79
C LEU A 50 41.03 -35.35 -4.06
N GLY A 51 42.33 -35.27 -3.65
CA GLY A 51 42.89 -34.06 -3.09
C GLY A 51 42.95 -32.88 -4.08
N ALA A 52 43.15 -33.18 -5.37
CA ALA A 52 43.03 -32.21 -6.43
C ALA A 52 41.60 -31.81 -6.70
N LEU A 53 40.62 -32.70 -6.48
CA LEU A 53 39.18 -32.39 -6.48
C LEU A 53 38.75 -31.58 -5.25
N SER A 54 39.55 -31.54 -4.17
CA SER A 54 39.27 -30.65 -3.03
C SER A 54 39.51 -29.17 -3.33
N SER A 55 40.13 -28.85 -4.44
CA SER A 55 40.05 -27.52 -5.04
C SER A 55 39.05 -27.52 -6.19
N THR A 56 37.77 -27.80 -6.00
CA THR A 56 36.76 -26.76 -5.90
C THR A 56 36.26 -26.21 -7.22
N THR A 57 36.62 -26.73 -8.40
CA THR A 57 36.06 -26.24 -9.66
C THR A 57 35.54 -27.41 -10.50
N LEU A 58 34.21 -27.43 -10.69
CA LEU A 58 33.60 -28.29 -11.70
C LEU A 58 33.58 -27.48 -13.01
N THR A 59 34.21 -28.03 -14.04
CA THR A 59 34.33 -27.35 -15.35
C THR A 59 33.52 -28.15 -16.37
N SER A 60 32.75 -27.45 -17.22
CA SER A 60 32.09 -28.07 -18.37
C SER A 60 33.10 -28.60 -19.39
N ALA A 61 32.68 -29.55 -20.24
CA ALA A 61 33.56 -30.16 -21.24
C ALA A 61 34.13 -29.15 -22.23
N ASP A 62 33.43 -28.03 -22.47
CA ASP A 62 33.88 -26.93 -23.33
C ASP A 62 34.75 -25.89 -22.60
N THR A 63 35.06 -26.09 -21.31
CA THR A 63 35.83 -25.20 -20.44
C THR A 63 35.26 -23.80 -20.21
N ASN A 64 34.10 -23.49 -20.77
CA ASN A 64 33.51 -22.14 -20.75
C ASN A 64 32.62 -21.91 -19.52
N SER A 65 32.18 -22.96 -18.84
CA SER A 65 31.33 -22.88 -17.67
C SER A 65 31.98 -23.58 -16.46
N THR A 66 31.99 -22.92 -15.32
CA THR A 66 32.61 -23.44 -14.11
C THR A 66 31.74 -23.18 -12.88
N TYR A 67 31.78 -24.10 -11.92
CA TYR A 67 31.31 -23.88 -10.58
C TYR A 67 32.49 -24.08 -9.61
N THR A 68 32.93 -22.99 -9.02
CA THR A 68 34.08 -22.99 -8.11
C THR A 68 33.63 -22.81 -6.68
N VAL A 69 34.11 -23.66 -5.79
CA VAL A 69 33.91 -23.57 -4.33
C VAL A 69 35.27 -23.37 -3.68
N SER A 70 35.44 -22.34 -2.89
CA SER A 70 36.62 -22.09 -2.06
C SER A 70 36.20 -21.87 -0.61
N ASN A 71 37.17 -21.75 0.30
CA ASN A 71 36.88 -21.48 1.70
C ASN A 71 36.20 -20.16 1.95
N THR A 72 36.21 -19.25 0.98
CA THR A 72 35.71 -17.86 1.11
C THR A 72 34.58 -17.51 0.16
N ASN A 73 34.43 -18.24 -0.96
CA ASN A 73 33.36 -17.93 -1.92
C ASN A 73 32.92 -19.17 -2.74
N GLN A 74 31.75 -19.01 -3.36
CA GLN A 74 31.26 -19.90 -4.40
C GLN A 74 30.94 -19.04 -5.64
N VAL A 75 31.37 -19.49 -6.81
CA VAL A 75 31.17 -18.75 -8.06
C VAL A 75 30.67 -19.67 -9.16
N ALA A 76 29.55 -19.32 -9.76
CA ALA A 76 29.06 -19.95 -10.98
C ALA A 76 29.34 -19.04 -12.19
N VAL A 77 30.04 -19.58 -13.17
CA VAL A 77 30.35 -18.93 -14.44
C VAL A 77 29.68 -19.73 -15.55
N VAL A 78 29.00 -19.07 -16.45
CA VAL A 78 28.37 -19.67 -17.62
C VAL A 78 28.82 -18.87 -18.85
N ASN A 79 29.39 -19.59 -19.82
CA ASN A 79 29.88 -18.98 -21.04
C ASN A 79 30.85 -17.80 -20.79
N THR A 80 31.83 -18.02 -19.90
CA THR A 80 32.85 -17.06 -19.46
C THR A 80 32.36 -15.87 -18.64
N ALA A 81 31.05 -15.72 -18.41
CA ALA A 81 30.48 -14.66 -17.58
C ALA A 81 30.07 -15.18 -16.18
N THR A 82 30.50 -14.51 -15.13
CA THR A 82 30.04 -14.81 -13.77
C THR A 82 28.55 -14.52 -13.63
N GLN A 83 27.77 -15.50 -13.17
CA GLN A 83 26.33 -15.39 -12.98
C GLN A 83 25.94 -15.28 -11.50
N LEU A 84 26.64 -16.03 -10.65
CA LEU A 84 26.38 -16.08 -9.22
C LEU A 84 27.69 -16.05 -8.44
N THR A 85 27.74 -15.20 -7.42
CA THR A 85 28.82 -15.18 -6.43
C THR A 85 28.21 -15.27 -5.04
N ILE A 86 28.71 -16.18 -4.20
CA ILE A 86 28.35 -16.31 -2.79
C ILE A 86 29.61 -16.13 -1.97
N THR A 87 29.64 -15.16 -1.09
CA THR A 87 30.71 -14.93 -0.11
C THR A 87 30.09 -14.81 1.28
N GLU A 88 30.91 -14.74 2.32
CA GLU A 88 30.39 -14.51 3.68
C GLU A 88 29.53 -13.23 3.69
N GLY A 89 28.26 -13.39 4.11
CA GLY A 89 27.30 -12.30 4.23
C GLY A 89 26.75 -11.72 2.91
N LEU A 90 27.13 -12.29 1.73
CA LEU A 90 26.65 -11.75 0.45
C LEU A 90 26.38 -12.84 -0.59
N VAL A 91 25.22 -12.76 -1.20
CA VAL A 91 24.88 -13.46 -2.45
C VAL A 91 24.64 -12.42 -3.54
N ARG A 92 25.42 -12.49 -4.62
CA ARG A 92 25.28 -11.58 -5.77
C ARG A 92 24.92 -12.35 -7.04
N ILE A 93 23.84 -11.95 -7.67
CA ILE A 93 23.43 -12.42 -9.00
C ILE A 93 23.83 -11.33 -9.99
N HIS A 94 24.65 -11.70 -11.01
CA HIS A 94 25.20 -10.76 -11.98
C HIS A 94 24.35 -10.62 -13.25
N GLY A 95 23.28 -11.41 -13.35
CA GLY A 95 22.30 -11.40 -14.44
C GLY A 95 20.87 -11.23 -13.92
N ASN A 96 19.91 -11.59 -14.75
CA ASN A 96 18.51 -11.58 -14.39
C ASN A 96 18.19 -12.73 -13.41
N LEU A 97 17.37 -12.45 -12.39
CA LEU A 97 16.79 -13.46 -11.50
C LEU A 97 15.33 -13.68 -11.86
N THR A 98 14.98 -14.91 -12.21
CA THR A 98 13.58 -15.35 -12.31
C THR A 98 13.31 -16.34 -11.17
N VAL A 99 12.24 -16.14 -10.43
CA VAL A 99 11.80 -17.04 -9.36
C VAL A 99 10.43 -17.59 -9.76
N ASP A 100 10.39 -18.89 -10.04
CA ASP A 100 9.15 -19.61 -10.39
C ASP A 100 8.57 -20.23 -9.11
N GLY A 101 7.55 -19.62 -8.56
CA GLY A 101 6.93 -20.09 -7.32
C GLY A 101 5.69 -19.29 -6.97
N THR A 102 4.97 -19.77 -5.97
CA THR A 102 3.74 -19.12 -5.49
C THR A 102 4.03 -18.01 -4.49
N ARG A 103 5.22 -18.00 -3.87
CA ARG A 103 5.61 -17.01 -2.86
C ARG A 103 7.13 -16.76 -2.88
N THR A 104 7.53 -15.51 -2.86
CA THR A 104 8.91 -15.08 -2.55
C THR A 104 8.87 -14.26 -1.27
N GLU A 105 9.74 -14.60 -0.30
CA GLU A 105 9.82 -13.91 0.99
C GLU A 105 11.23 -13.34 1.19
N LEU A 106 11.30 -12.05 1.48
CA LEU A 106 12.54 -11.33 1.77
C LEU A 106 12.47 -10.78 3.19
N ASN A 107 13.15 -11.45 4.13
CA ASN A 107 13.21 -11.04 5.53
C ASN A 107 14.37 -10.06 5.74
N THR A 108 14.18 -8.82 5.35
CA THR A 108 15.17 -7.74 5.46
C THR A 108 14.55 -6.52 6.12
N THR A 109 15.37 -5.71 6.79
CA THR A 109 14.91 -4.43 7.36
C THR A 109 14.73 -3.35 6.28
N THR A 110 15.41 -3.50 5.14
CA THR A 110 15.36 -2.55 4.04
C THR A 110 15.45 -3.29 2.70
N LEU A 111 14.54 -3.00 1.79
CA LEU A 111 14.63 -3.38 0.38
C LEU A 111 14.94 -2.13 -0.45
N THR A 112 16.11 -2.12 -1.12
CA THR A 112 16.49 -1.05 -2.04
C THR A 112 16.32 -1.54 -3.47
N VAL A 113 15.60 -0.77 -4.30
CA VAL A 113 15.39 -1.02 -5.71
C VAL A 113 15.92 0.18 -6.48
N GLU A 114 16.87 -0.04 -7.40
CA GLU A 114 17.47 1.02 -8.24
C GLU A 114 16.66 1.26 -9.53
N ASP A 115 15.74 0.35 -9.86
CA ASP A 115 14.90 0.47 -11.04
C ASP A 115 13.90 1.63 -10.95
N ASN A 116 13.57 2.21 -12.09
CA ASN A 116 12.60 3.31 -12.18
C ASN A 116 11.15 2.86 -12.00
N MET A 117 10.87 1.55 -12.07
CA MET A 117 9.52 1.01 -12.05
C MET A 117 9.44 -0.36 -11.36
N ILE A 118 8.40 -0.55 -10.56
CA ILE A 118 8.00 -1.86 -10.03
C ILE A 118 6.71 -2.25 -10.74
N GLU A 119 6.74 -3.35 -11.51
CA GLU A 119 5.57 -3.88 -12.20
C GLU A 119 4.92 -4.98 -11.34
N VAL A 120 3.63 -4.82 -11.04
CA VAL A 120 2.81 -5.82 -10.36
C VAL A 120 1.80 -6.41 -11.37
N ASN A 121 1.37 -7.67 -11.17
CA ASN A 121 0.40 -8.36 -12.04
C ASN A 121 0.85 -8.58 -13.50
N ARG A 122 2.12 -8.68 -13.77
CA ARG A 122 2.68 -8.80 -15.12
C ARG A 122 2.08 -9.96 -15.97
N ASN A 123 1.66 -11.04 -15.33
CA ASN A 123 1.18 -12.24 -16.03
C ASN A 123 -0.33 -12.22 -16.34
N VAL A 124 -1.03 -11.14 -16.03
CA VAL A 124 -2.44 -10.99 -16.37
C VAL A 124 -2.58 -10.62 -17.84
N SER A 125 -3.15 -11.53 -18.62
CA SER A 125 -3.29 -11.38 -20.09
C SER A 125 -4.71 -11.02 -20.54
N SER A 126 -5.68 -10.99 -19.62
CA SER A 126 -7.07 -10.64 -19.93
C SER A 126 -7.78 -10.04 -18.74
N ALA A 127 -8.80 -9.23 -19.00
CA ALA A 127 -9.64 -8.61 -17.96
C ALA A 127 -10.30 -9.63 -17.02
N ALA A 128 -10.63 -10.84 -17.51
CA ALA A 128 -11.25 -11.90 -16.71
C ALA A 128 -10.30 -12.51 -15.65
N GLY A 129 -8.99 -12.32 -15.81
CA GLY A 129 -7.97 -12.81 -14.86
C GLY A 129 -7.41 -11.72 -13.95
N MET A 130 -7.90 -10.50 -14.05
CA MET A 130 -7.42 -9.40 -13.19
C MET A 130 -7.93 -9.57 -11.75
N PRO A 131 -7.05 -9.50 -10.75
CA PRO A 131 -7.48 -9.42 -9.36
C PRO A 131 -8.15 -8.07 -9.10
N ASN A 132 -9.10 -8.03 -8.18
CA ASN A 132 -9.81 -6.82 -7.82
C ASN A 132 -8.87 -5.71 -7.30
N TYR A 133 -7.76 -6.10 -6.68
CA TYR A 133 -6.80 -5.16 -6.07
C TYR A 133 -5.37 -5.56 -6.42
N SER A 134 -4.54 -4.55 -6.74
CA SER A 134 -3.12 -4.73 -7.06
C SER A 134 -2.31 -3.57 -6.52
N GLY A 135 -1.29 -3.85 -5.71
CA GLY A 135 -0.48 -2.78 -5.15
C GLY A 135 0.36 -3.17 -3.94
N LEU A 136 0.41 -2.30 -2.95
CA LEU A 136 1.26 -2.43 -1.77
C LEU A 136 0.39 -2.59 -0.51
N LYS A 137 0.84 -3.46 0.39
CA LYS A 137 0.28 -3.62 1.74
C LYS A 137 1.34 -3.27 2.77
N ALA A 138 1.00 -2.44 3.74
CA ALA A 138 1.77 -2.19 4.95
C ALA A 138 1.08 -2.89 6.12
N ASN A 139 1.68 -3.98 6.61
CA ASN A 139 1.20 -4.68 7.80
C ASN A 139 1.50 -3.84 9.04
N ARG A 140 0.50 -3.66 9.91
CA ARG A 140 0.58 -2.88 11.15
C ARG A 140 0.45 -3.73 12.42
N GLY A 141 0.48 -5.04 12.31
CA GLY A 141 0.41 -5.96 13.42
C GLY A 141 -0.18 -7.30 13.04
N ASP A 142 -0.48 -8.13 14.04
CA ASP A 142 -1.14 -9.40 13.84
C ASP A 142 -2.65 -9.18 13.60
N SER A 143 -3.10 -9.53 12.42
CA SER A 143 -4.49 -9.31 11.96
C SER A 143 -5.55 -10.07 12.78
N GLU A 144 -5.18 -11.11 13.55
CA GLU A 144 -6.15 -11.87 14.36
C GLU A 144 -6.47 -11.22 15.71
N THR A 145 -5.57 -10.38 16.22
CA THR A 145 -5.69 -9.74 17.53
C THR A 145 -5.47 -8.22 17.52
N ALA A 146 -5.04 -7.66 16.37
CA ALA A 146 -4.71 -6.25 16.27
C ALA A 146 -5.96 -5.38 16.31
N THR A 147 -5.88 -4.33 17.13
CA THR A 147 -6.81 -3.19 17.05
C THR A 147 -6.48 -2.25 15.89
N GLU A 148 -5.35 -2.50 15.21
CA GLU A 148 -4.79 -1.65 14.16
C GLU A 148 -4.93 -2.33 12.80
N GLU A 149 -5.72 -1.74 11.95
CA GLU A 149 -5.94 -2.21 10.58
C GLU A 149 -4.68 -2.02 9.71
N ASP A 150 -4.42 -2.97 8.81
CA ASP A 150 -3.39 -2.84 7.79
C ASP A 150 -3.73 -1.75 6.77
N LEU A 151 -2.71 -1.16 6.16
CA LEU A 151 -2.87 -0.13 5.16
C LEU A 151 -2.55 -0.67 3.77
N PHE A 152 -3.36 -0.30 2.80
CA PHE A 152 -3.22 -0.70 1.41
C PHE A 152 -3.18 0.53 0.50
N TRP A 153 -2.23 0.55 -0.43
CA TRP A 153 -2.19 1.46 -1.56
C TRP A 153 -2.30 0.64 -2.83
N VAL A 154 -3.50 0.58 -3.41
CA VAL A 154 -3.82 -0.38 -4.47
C VAL A 154 -4.56 0.27 -5.63
N TRP A 155 -4.36 -0.27 -6.82
CA TRP A 155 -5.29 -0.10 -7.92
C TRP A 155 -6.53 -0.96 -7.64
N ASP A 156 -7.69 -0.33 -7.55
CA ASP A 156 -8.98 -0.97 -7.27
C ASP A 156 -9.79 -1.05 -8.56
N GLU A 157 -9.88 -2.24 -9.15
CA GLU A 157 -10.69 -2.52 -10.35
C GLU A 157 -12.19 -2.46 -10.08
N THR A 158 -12.60 -2.56 -8.81
CA THR A 158 -14.02 -2.55 -8.43
C THR A 158 -14.60 -1.14 -8.32
N PHE A 159 -13.74 -0.11 -8.35
CA PHE A 159 -14.19 1.27 -8.34
C PHE A 159 -14.97 1.57 -9.63
N ALA A 160 -16.28 1.82 -9.47
CA ALA A 160 -17.14 2.17 -10.59
C ALA A 160 -16.87 3.60 -11.05
N ASP A 161 -16.78 3.81 -12.36
CA ASP A 161 -16.78 5.14 -12.95
C ASP A 161 -18.10 5.85 -12.59
N ASP A 162 -18.01 6.96 -11.87
CA ASP A 162 -19.14 7.82 -11.50
C ASP A 162 -19.53 8.81 -12.60
N GLY A 163 -18.95 8.68 -13.81
CA GLY A 163 -19.13 9.57 -14.94
C GLY A 163 -18.32 10.85 -14.87
N THR A 164 -17.39 10.97 -13.90
CA THR A 164 -16.52 12.15 -13.77
C THR A 164 -15.18 12.00 -14.49
N THR A 165 -14.87 10.83 -15.03
CA THR A 165 -13.62 10.59 -15.76
C THR A 165 -13.65 11.27 -17.13
N ILE A 166 -12.79 12.25 -17.33
CA ILE A 166 -12.67 13.05 -18.57
C ILE A 166 -12.19 12.22 -19.77
N TYR A 167 -11.68 11.02 -19.55
CA TYR A 167 -11.02 10.20 -20.56
C TYR A 167 -11.75 8.89 -20.88
N GLY A 168 -12.95 8.69 -20.36
CA GLY A 168 -13.79 7.53 -20.73
C GLY A 168 -13.23 6.15 -20.33
N ASN A 169 -12.38 6.08 -19.34
CA ASN A 169 -11.90 4.81 -18.81
C ASN A 169 -12.97 4.16 -17.93
N ALA A 170 -13.32 2.94 -18.27
CA ALA A 170 -14.33 2.16 -17.57
C ALA A 170 -13.75 1.64 -16.24
N GLY A 171 -13.90 2.38 -15.17
CA GLY A 171 -13.60 1.92 -13.82
C GLY A 171 -12.12 1.88 -13.45
N GLY A 172 -11.87 1.58 -12.18
CA GLY A 172 -10.56 1.50 -11.56
C GLY A 172 -10.02 2.84 -11.06
N ALA A 173 -9.42 2.79 -9.85
CA ALA A 173 -8.75 3.96 -9.27
C ALA A 173 -7.61 3.53 -8.33
N TRP A 174 -6.57 4.36 -8.22
CA TRP A 174 -5.61 4.23 -7.13
C TRP A 174 -6.26 4.65 -5.83
N THR A 175 -6.34 3.73 -4.87
CA THR A 175 -7.08 3.93 -3.63
C THR A 175 -6.25 3.56 -2.42
N ALA A 176 -6.35 4.36 -1.36
CA ALA A 176 -5.83 4.06 -0.05
C ALA A 176 -6.94 3.43 0.80
N TYR A 177 -6.73 2.20 1.27
CA TYR A 177 -7.64 1.48 2.16
C TYR A 177 -6.98 1.13 3.48
N ARG A 178 -7.79 0.95 4.52
CA ARG A 178 -7.47 0.25 5.75
C ARG A 178 -8.40 -0.96 5.88
N SER A 179 -7.87 -2.08 6.35
CA SER A 179 -8.60 -3.33 6.51
C SER A 179 -7.85 -4.28 7.44
N ASN A 180 -8.58 -5.10 8.20
CA ASN A 180 -8.02 -6.16 9.05
C ASN A 180 -7.74 -7.46 8.27
N ASP A 181 -8.14 -7.53 7.02
CA ASP A 181 -8.10 -8.73 6.19
C ASP A 181 -7.57 -8.45 4.77
N ASP A 182 -8.06 -9.18 3.80
CA ASP A 182 -7.72 -9.10 2.38
C ASP A 182 -8.55 -8.07 1.58
N LEU A 183 -9.04 -7.01 2.20
CA LEU A 183 -9.93 -5.99 1.65
C LEU A 183 -11.39 -6.42 1.46
N SER A 184 -11.83 -7.51 2.11
CA SER A 184 -13.25 -7.89 2.14
C SER A 184 -14.07 -6.92 3.01
N ASN A 185 -13.49 -6.45 4.12
CA ASN A 185 -14.00 -5.38 4.98
C ASN A 185 -13.02 -4.22 4.95
N LYS A 186 -13.26 -3.22 4.14
CA LYS A 186 -12.34 -2.10 3.94
C LYS A 186 -13.03 -0.75 4.13
N ASP A 187 -12.30 0.17 4.72
CA ASP A 187 -12.61 1.59 4.78
C ASP A 187 -11.57 2.40 4.00
N LEU A 188 -11.94 3.60 3.58
CA LEU A 188 -10.98 4.53 2.99
C LEU A 188 -9.99 5.00 4.06
N ALA A 189 -8.72 5.11 3.68
CA ALA A 189 -7.68 5.67 4.52
C ALA A 189 -7.35 7.11 4.11
N ASP A 190 -6.91 7.93 5.07
CA ASP A 190 -6.48 9.30 4.83
C ASP A 190 -5.17 9.35 4.05
N ILE A 191 -5.07 10.31 3.14
CA ILE A 191 -3.83 10.65 2.43
C ILE A 191 -3.39 12.03 2.92
N ARG A 192 -2.19 12.11 3.55
CA ARG A 192 -1.57 13.36 3.94
C ARG A 192 -0.52 13.77 2.93
N ALA A 193 -0.72 14.92 2.29
CA ALA A 193 0.20 15.51 1.34
C ALA A 193 0.48 16.96 1.69
N ASN A 194 1.64 17.49 1.27
CA ASN A 194 1.92 18.93 1.38
C ASN A 194 1.11 19.71 0.33
N VAL A 195 1.12 19.21 -0.92
CA VAL A 195 0.37 19.79 -2.04
C VAL A 195 -0.16 18.64 -2.91
N VAL A 196 -1.40 18.76 -3.38
CA VAL A 196 -1.99 17.87 -4.38
C VAL A 196 -2.12 18.65 -5.70
N HIS A 197 -1.37 18.23 -6.72
CA HIS A 197 -1.51 18.76 -8.08
C HIS A 197 -2.46 17.84 -8.87
N ALA A 198 -3.67 18.31 -9.10
CA ALA A 198 -4.72 17.57 -9.82
C ALA A 198 -5.48 18.48 -10.77
N ILE A 199 -6.07 17.92 -11.84
CA ILE A 199 -6.89 18.68 -12.79
C ILE A 199 -8.24 19.02 -12.15
N SER A 200 -8.82 18.09 -11.38
CA SER A 200 -10.08 18.28 -10.68
C SER A 200 -10.14 17.43 -9.41
N THR A 201 -11.02 17.83 -8.50
CA THR A 201 -11.38 17.04 -7.33
C THR A 201 -12.89 16.84 -7.31
N SER A 202 -13.34 15.62 -7.03
CA SER A 202 -14.75 15.33 -6.74
C SER A 202 -14.89 15.17 -5.24
N ALA A 203 -15.74 15.99 -4.62
CA ALA A 203 -15.99 15.92 -3.19
C ALA A 203 -17.34 15.25 -2.91
N GLN A 204 -17.39 14.37 -1.93
CA GLN A 204 -18.62 13.69 -1.50
C GLN A 204 -19.61 14.66 -0.84
N TYR A 205 -19.11 15.70 -0.18
CA TYR A 205 -19.89 16.76 0.45
C TYR A 205 -19.83 18.04 -0.39
N ALA A 206 -20.68 19.03 -0.09
CA ALA A 206 -20.98 20.08 -1.05
C ALA A 206 -20.83 21.51 -0.49
N ASP A 207 -20.20 21.72 0.66
CA ASP A 207 -19.97 23.03 1.25
C ASP A 207 -18.49 23.34 1.45
N VAL A 208 -18.17 24.61 1.41
CA VAL A 208 -16.86 25.17 1.73
C VAL A 208 -16.95 25.83 3.08
N ALA A 209 -16.13 25.38 4.03
CA ALA A 209 -16.16 25.85 5.41
C ALA A 209 -14.77 26.14 5.95
N GLU A 210 -14.71 27.02 6.93
CA GLU A 210 -13.50 27.40 7.66
C GLU A 210 -13.74 27.30 9.16
N ARG A 211 -12.68 27.03 9.93
CA ARG A 211 -12.74 27.03 11.38
C ARG A 211 -12.64 28.44 11.95
N PHE A 212 -13.59 28.78 12.83
CA PHE A 212 -13.65 30.03 13.56
C PHE A 212 -13.75 29.78 15.07
N GLU A 213 -13.13 30.64 15.87
CA GLU A 213 -13.23 30.55 17.33
C GLU A 213 -14.66 30.85 17.77
N ALA A 214 -15.28 29.94 18.50
CA ALA A 214 -16.64 30.00 18.97
C ALA A 214 -16.70 30.32 20.47
N ASP A 215 -17.62 31.16 20.89
CA ASP A 215 -17.84 31.53 22.31
C ASP A 215 -18.43 30.38 23.15
N ALA A 216 -18.99 29.37 22.50
CA ALA A 216 -19.49 28.14 23.13
C ALA A 216 -19.48 26.99 22.12
N PRO A 217 -19.53 25.72 22.57
CA PRO A 217 -19.73 24.59 21.69
C PRO A 217 -21.06 24.71 20.92
N MET A 218 -21.00 24.49 19.58
CA MET A 218 -22.15 24.63 18.69
C MET A 218 -22.45 23.30 17.99
N THR A 219 -23.68 23.10 17.59
CA THR A 219 -24.12 21.87 16.90
C THR A 219 -24.29 22.11 15.42
N ALA A 220 -24.10 21.06 14.61
CA ALA A 220 -24.30 21.11 13.15
C ALA A 220 -25.67 21.70 12.77
N GLY A 221 -25.65 22.52 11.72
CA GLY A 221 -26.83 23.24 11.25
C GLY A 221 -27.13 24.54 11.99
N ALA A 222 -26.44 24.87 13.09
CA ALA A 222 -26.66 26.13 13.79
C ALA A 222 -26.25 27.32 12.93
N VAL A 223 -27.10 28.33 12.90
CA VAL A 223 -26.83 29.61 12.22
C VAL A 223 -26.01 30.50 13.14
N VAL A 224 -24.92 31.04 12.62
CA VAL A 224 -23.98 31.86 13.37
C VAL A 224 -23.86 33.26 12.77
N GLU A 225 -23.48 34.19 13.61
CA GLU A 225 -23.14 35.56 13.27
C GLU A 225 -21.76 35.94 13.78
N VAL A 226 -21.14 36.92 13.16
CA VAL A 226 -19.88 37.51 13.65
C VAL A 226 -20.20 38.30 14.92
N GLY A 227 -19.52 37.99 16.01
CA GLY A 227 -19.76 38.65 17.29
C GLY A 227 -19.66 37.71 18.50
N GLY A 228 -20.20 38.17 19.62
CA GLY A 228 -20.05 37.48 20.88
C GLY A 228 -18.74 37.80 21.57
N THR A 229 -18.18 36.87 22.35
CA THR A 229 -16.90 37.00 23.06
C THR A 229 -15.72 36.39 22.30
N ALA A 230 -15.99 35.68 21.21
CA ALA A 230 -15.05 35.10 20.27
C ALA A 230 -15.31 35.63 18.84
N GLU A 231 -14.84 34.92 17.80
CA GLU A 231 -15.08 35.34 16.41
C GLU A 231 -16.53 35.13 15.99
N ILE A 232 -17.18 34.05 16.46
CA ILE A 232 -18.56 33.71 16.11
C ILE A 232 -19.39 33.37 17.34
N THR A 233 -20.69 33.66 17.23
CA THR A 233 -21.74 33.29 18.19
C THR A 233 -22.96 32.73 17.47
N GLU A 234 -23.80 31.90 18.14
CA GLU A 234 -25.10 31.50 17.58
C GLU A 234 -26.05 32.72 17.47
N SER A 235 -26.65 32.90 16.31
CA SER A 235 -27.62 33.99 16.09
C SER A 235 -28.79 33.91 17.09
N THR A 236 -29.20 35.07 17.59
CA THR A 236 -30.36 35.20 18.50
C THR A 236 -31.33 36.30 18.09
N THR A 237 -30.99 37.05 17.06
CA THR A 237 -31.73 38.21 16.57
C THR A 237 -32.41 37.90 15.25
N ASP A 238 -33.70 38.18 15.16
CA ASP A 238 -34.42 38.08 13.89
C ASP A 238 -33.92 39.13 12.89
N LEU A 239 -33.71 38.71 11.64
CA LEU A 239 -33.14 39.56 10.59
C LEU A 239 -31.80 40.22 10.95
N SER A 240 -30.90 39.46 11.53
CA SER A 240 -29.54 39.94 11.83
C SER A 240 -28.75 40.22 10.56
N GLU A 241 -28.16 41.40 10.46
CA GLU A 241 -27.22 41.78 9.39
C GLU A 241 -25.81 41.23 9.62
N ASN A 242 -25.53 40.68 10.83
CA ASN A 242 -24.26 40.09 11.17
C ASN A 242 -24.21 38.60 10.83
N VAL A 243 -25.25 38.04 10.21
CA VAL A 243 -25.28 36.61 9.87
C VAL A 243 -24.11 36.25 8.97
N PHE A 244 -23.36 35.19 9.39
CA PHE A 244 -22.10 34.84 8.79
C PHE A 244 -22.12 33.50 8.08
N GLY A 245 -22.73 32.47 8.66
CA GLY A 245 -22.76 31.16 8.07
C GLY A 245 -23.54 30.13 8.90
N VAL A 246 -23.25 28.87 8.63
CA VAL A 246 -23.93 27.73 9.27
C VAL A 246 -22.89 26.71 9.71
N ILE A 247 -23.01 26.18 10.92
CA ILE A 247 -22.10 25.14 11.42
C ILE A 247 -22.21 23.89 10.54
N SER A 248 -21.11 23.46 9.97
CA SER A 248 -20.97 22.25 9.16
C SER A 248 -20.26 21.15 9.94
N ASP A 249 -20.75 19.94 9.84
CA ASP A 249 -20.13 18.78 10.48
C ASP A 249 -19.07 18.13 9.59
N MET A 250 -19.32 18.06 8.29
CA MET A 250 -18.43 17.44 7.29
C MET A 250 -18.37 18.30 6.02
N PRO A 251 -17.55 19.35 5.99
CA PRO A 251 -17.42 20.17 4.78
C PRO A 251 -16.71 19.43 3.65
N ALA A 252 -17.10 19.76 2.41
CA ALA A 252 -16.39 19.27 1.22
C ALA A 252 -14.99 19.86 1.09
N TYR A 253 -14.83 21.10 1.51
CA TYR A 253 -13.53 21.77 1.57
C TYR A 253 -13.39 22.47 2.92
N ALA A 254 -12.43 22.02 3.70
CA ALA A 254 -12.19 22.47 5.07
C ALA A 254 -10.95 23.38 5.12
N MET A 255 -11.12 24.63 5.52
CA MET A 255 -10.05 25.60 5.69
C MET A 255 -9.70 25.78 7.17
N ASN A 256 -8.49 26.26 7.44
CA ASN A 256 -8.00 26.55 8.78
C ASN A 256 -8.11 25.35 9.76
N ALA A 257 -7.92 24.14 9.25
CA ALA A 257 -8.17 22.90 10.00
C ALA A 257 -7.29 22.73 11.25
N ALA A 258 -6.17 23.46 11.33
CA ALA A 258 -5.24 23.44 12.47
C ALA A 258 -5.61 24.41 13.61
N ALA A 259 -6.61 25.29 13.43
CA ALA A 259 -6.95 26.32 14.43
C ALA A 259 -7.48 25.73 15.74
N GLY A 260 -8.14 24.56 15.70
CA GLY A 260 -8.70 23.94 16.89
C GLY A 260 -9.56 22.72 16.55
N ASN A 261 -10.48 22.37 17.44
CA ASN A 261 -11.40 21.25 17.28
C ASN A 261 -12.87 21.72 17.17
N ASN A 262 -13.81 20.81 16.92
CA ASN A 262 -15.21 21.15 16.72
C ASN A 262 -15.90 21.76 17.95
N GLN A 263 -15.30 21.68 19.16
CA GLN A 263 -15.86 22.29 20.39
C GLN A 263 -15.44 23.75 20.53
N SER A 264 -14.21 24.08 20.14
CA SER A 264 -13.66 25.43 20.28
C SER A 264 -13.65 26.22 18.96
N HIS A 265 -13.46 25.54 17.84
CA HIS A 265 -13.38 26.10 16.50
C HIS A 265 -14.16 25.25 15.52
N PRO A 266 -15.51 25.26 15.57
CA PRO A 266 -16.31 24.50 14.63
C PRO A 266 -16.10 25.00 13.18
N TYR A 267 -16.40 24.17 12.20
CA TYR A 267 -16.43 24.58 10.80
C TYR A 267 -17.70 25.40 10.51
N VAL A 268 -17.55 26.55 9.89
CA VAL A 268 -18.65 27.40 9.41
C VAL A 268 -18.72 27.31 7.91
N ALA A 269 -19.80 26.75 7.37
CA ALA A 269 -20.11 26.76 5.95
C ALA A 269 -20.46 28.16 5.50
N MET A 270 -19.67 28.72 4.57
CA MET A 270 -19.85 30.03 3.98
C MET A 270 -20.54 29.95 2.63
N THR A 271 -20.43 28.79 1.94
CA THR A 271 -21.11 28.55 0.66
C THR A 271 -21.26 27.06 0.42
N GLY A 272 -22.32 26.70 -0.30
CA GLY A 272 -22.58 25.33 -0.71
C GLY A 272 -23.86 24.75 -0.12
N ARG A 273 -23.99 23.42 -0.19
CA ARG A 273 -25.16 22.72 0.34
C ARG A 273 -24.85 22.20 1.73
N THR A 274 -25.60 22.64 2.73
CA THR A 274 -25.49 22.12 4.11
C THR A 274 -26.88 22.10 4.77
N PRO A 275 -27.14 21.18 5.73
CA PRO A 275 -28.32 21.24 6.56
C PRO A 275 -28.30 22.49 7.46
N VAL A 276 -29.43 23.20 7.54
CA VAL A 276 -29.62 24.39 8.39
C VAL A 276 -30.72 24.11 9.42
N ARG A 277 -30.52 24.51 10.66
CA ARG A 277 -31.56 24.48 11.70
C ARG A 277 -32.59 25.56 11.40
N VAL A 278 -33.83 25.13 11.16
CA VAL A 278 -34.94 26.04 10.78
C VAL A 278 -36.08 25.86 11.77
N THR A 279 -36.68 26.96 12.19
CA THR A 279 -37.93 26.99 12.94
C THR A 279 -39.07 27.49 12.05
N GLY A 280 -40.31 26.98 12.27
CA GLY A 280 -41.48 27.30 11.44
C GLY A 280 -41.47 26.55 10.11
N ALA A 281 -42.61 26.48 9.44
CA ALA A 281 -42.76 25.81 8.16
C ALA A 281 -41.87 26.47 7.08
N VAL A 282 -41.35 25.66 6.15
CA VAL A 282 -40.52 26.12 5.03
C VAL A 282 -40.95 25.44 3.74
N THR A 283 -40.95 26.17 2.65
CA THR A 283 -41.20 25.65 1.31
C THR A 283 -39.95 25.75 0.46
N LYS A 284 -39.70 24.72 -0.35
CA LYS A 284 -38.56 24.69 -1.30
C LYS A 284 -38.46 25.99 -2.09
N GLY A 285 -37.26 26.57 -2.14
CA GLY A 285 -36.96 27.83 -2.84
C GLY A 285 -37.11 29.08 -1.97
N GLN A 286 -37.75 29.03 -0.78
CA GLN A 286 -37.82 30.17 0.12
C GLN A 286 -36.44 30.61 0.59
N ARG A 287 -36.26 31.92 0.75
CA ARG A 287 -35.08 32.48 1.41
C ARG A 287 -35.17 32.23 2.90
N LEU A 288 -34.03 31.97 3.49
CA LEU A 288 -33.84 31.79 4.94
C LEU A 288 -33.10 32.99 5.51
N VAL A 289 -33.58 33.45 6.64
CA VAL A 289 -32.99 34.53 7.45
C VAL A 289 -32.83 34.04 8.89
N THR A 290 -32.05 34.74 9.71
CA THR A 290 -31.98 34.46 11.16
C THR A 290 -33.36 34.62 11.81
N SER A 291 -33.59 33.87 12.89
CA SER A 291 -34.78 33.97 13.72
C SER A 291 -34.38 34.41 15.13
N SER A 292 -35.38 34.77 15.95
CA SER A 292 -35.19 35.01 17.38
C SER A 292 -34.93 33.71 18.18
N VAL A 293 -35.04 32.54 17.56
CA VAL A 293 -34.70 31.27 18.18
C VAL A 293 -33.20 31.01 18.00
N LYS A 294 -32.51 30.84 19.09
CA LYS A 294 -31.04 30.72 19.11
C LYS A 294 -30.53 29.67 18.11
N GLY A 295 -29.59 30.08 17.25
CA GLY A 295 -28.95 29.26 16.23
C GLY A 295 -29.92 28.71 15.15
N CYS A 296 -31.08 29.32 14.96
CA CYS A 296 -32.06 28.88 13.99
C CYS A 296 -32.34 29.94 12.93
N ALA A 297 -32.52 29.47 11.70
CA ALA A 297 -33.12 30.24 10.64
C ALA A 297 -34.66 30.15 10.68
N ARG A 298 -35.32 31.02 9.93
CA ARG A 298 -36.73 30.94 9.52
C ARG A 298 -36.88 31.26 8.05
N ALA A 299 -37.98 30.82 7.47
CA ALA A 299 -38.36 31.27 6.12
C ALA A 299 -38.82 32.74 6.12
N VAL A 300 -38.48 33.45 5.04
CA VAL A 300 -38.98 34.80 4.78
C VAL A 300 -40.47 34.70 4.47
N ALA A 301 -41.28 35.51 5.15
CA ALA A 301 -42.73 35.55 4.92
C ALA A 301 -43.07 36.22 3.57
N ALA A 302 -44.24 35.88 3.05
CA ALA A 302 -44.73 36.51 1.82
C ALA A 302 -44.93 38.01 2.02
N GLY A 303 -44.27 38.83 1.16
CA GLY A 303 -44.33 40.29 1.24
C GLY A 303 -43.43 40.92 2.31
N GLU A 304 -42.64 40.15 3.03
CA GLU A 304 -41.66 40.65 4.00
C GLU A 304 -40.52 41.38 3.27
N SER A 305 -40.20 42.58 3.72
CA SER A 305 -39.08 43.37 3.21
C SER A 305 -37.79 42.95 3.95
N ILE A 306 -36.81 42.46 3.22
CA ILE A 306 -35.52 42.01 3.77
C ILE A 306 -34.37 42.65 3.02
N SER A 307 -33.27 42.91 3.73
CA SER A 307 -31.95 43.22 3.13
C SER A 307 -31.33 41.94 2.56
N PRO A 308 -30.53 42.04 1.48
CA PRO A 308 -29.69 40.93 1.03
C PRO A 308 -28.76 40.40 2.12
N PHE A 309 -28.31 41.23 3.05
CA PHE A 309 -27.42 40.89 4.15
C PHE A 309 -28.09 40.03 5.23
N HIS A 310 -29.41 39.96 5.29
CA HIS A 310 -30.13 39.06 6.20
C HIS A 310 -30.14 37.60 5.73
N VAL A 311 -29.85 37.36 4.42
CA VAL A 311 -30.12 36.08 3.77
C VAL A 311 -28.98 35.10 4.00
N ILE A 312 -29.27 34.01 4.67
CA ILE A 312 -28.34 32.88 4.88
C ILE A 312 -28.24 32.02 3.61
N GLY A 313 -29.38 31.81 2.94
CA GLY A 313 -29.45 30.89 1.81
C GLY A 313 -30.89 30.65 1.35
N ARG A 314 -31.07 29.49 0.65
CA ARG A 314 -32.38 29.05 0.15
C ARG A 314 -32.61 27.59 0.53
N ALA A 315 -33.82 27.26 0.98
CA ALA A 315 -34.27 25.91 1.19
C ALA A 315 -34.29 25.09 -0.10
N LEU A 316 -33.72 23.90 -0.09
CA LEU A 316 -33.72 22.96 -1.21
C LEU A 316 -34.86 21.94 -1.12
N GLU A 317 -35.54 21.90 0.01
CA GLU A 317 -36.67 21.01 0.28
C GLU A 317 -37.76 21.75 1.04
N SER A 318 -38.95 21.17 1.08
CA SER A 318 -40.09 21.67 1.88
C SER A 318 -40.23 20.84 3.15
N ASN A 319 -40.54 21.49 4.27
CA ASN A 319 -40.84 20.85 5.54
C ASN A 319 -41.92 21.68 6.27
N THR A 320 -43.04 21.06 6.59
CA THR A 320 -44.20 21.70 7.22
C THR A 320 -44.20 21.63 8.73
N ASP A 321 -43.20 21.01 9.33
CA ASP A 321 -43.04 20.97 10.81
C ASP A 321 -42.79 22.39 11.33
N GLU A 322 -43.54 22.83 12.33
CA GLU A 322 -43.37 24.15 12.95
C GLU A 322 -42.26 24.19 13.98
N GLY A 323 -41.78 23.02 14.46
CA GLY A 323 -40.67 22.91 15.39
C GLY A 323 -39.28 23.17 14.76
N ILE A 324 -38.25 23.02 15.58
CA ILE A 324 -36.86 23.10 15.09
C ILE A 324 -36.52 21.79 14.39
N LYS A 325 -36.02 21.90 13.15
CA LYS A 325 -35.58 20.77 12.31
C LYS A 325 -34.41 21.17 11.43
N LEU A 326 -33.74 20.18 10.86
CA LEU A 326 -32.73 20.39 9.81
C LEU A 326 -33.43 20.39 8.45
N VAL A 327 -33.06 21.35 7.62
CA VAL A 327 -33.53 21.50 6.24
C VAL A 327 -32.31 21.67 5.34
N ASN A 328 -32.23 20.89 4.28
CA ASN A 328 -31.16 21.05 3.29
C ASN A 328 -31.26 22.39 2.57
N CYS A 329 -30.19 23.16 2.59
CA CYS A 329 -30.14 24.50 2.06
C CYS A 329 -28.92 24.73 1.18
N ALA A 330 -29.08 25.60 0.17
CA ALA A 330 -27.95 26.24 -0.48
C ALA A 330 -27.61 27.50 0.32
N VAL A 331 -26.51 27.44 1.05
CA VAL A 331 -26.01 28.54 1.88
C VAL A 331 -25.09 29.43 1.05
N ARG A 332 -25.15 30.73 1.30
CA ARG A 332 -24.22 31.69 0.72
C ARG A 332 -24.08 32.88 1.67
N THR A 333 -22.87 33.18 2.07
CA THR A 333 -22.53 34.39 2.78
C THR A 333 -22.63 35.59 1.84
N ASN A 334 -23.34 36.63 2.23
CA ASN A 334 -23.38 37.90 1.53
C ASN A 334 -22.65 38.94 2.42
N ASN A 335 -21.36 39.05 2.26
CA ASN A 335 -20.55 40.09 2.86
C ASN A 335 -20.43 41.28 1.91
#